data_630785e6650aa2431e37470ff60eaada
#
_entry.id   630785e6650aa2431e37470ff60eaada
#
_cell.length_a   1.000
_cell.length_b   1.000
_cell.length_c   1.000
_cell.angle_alpha   90.00
_cell.angle_beta   90.00
_cell.angle_gamma   90.00
#
_symmetry.space_group_name_H-M   'P 1'
#
loop_
_entity.id
_entity.type
_entity.pdbx_description
1 polymer ?
#
loop_
_entity_poly.entity_id
_entity_poly.type
_entity_poly.pdbx_seq_one_letter_code
_entity_poly.pdbx_strand_id
1 'polypeptide(L)'
;MSSKSKKIPAEKLSEREKLRKKKKIKAIIACSIAAVVIACTVTALILVSRYQAKANELYGVTWTPVSAKNASEDEVDVSEIYDVMYSNYQGSLTFEKDGTFRFWMAPGLPDDGTHSGTFEVDGDTIKACFDEGTQTEFFIDRDNGEIKTIQLGYNDYTVYFGKSANQ
;
A
#
# COMPACT_ATOMS: atom_id res chain seq x y z
N MET A 1 49.80 -29.67 -60.35
CA MET A 1 49.26 -28.39 -59.80
C MET A 1 49.48 -28.39 -58.32
N SER A 2 50.48 -27.62 -57.81
CA SER A 2 50.83 -27.58 -56.40
C SER A 2 50.09 -26.44 -55.71
N SER A 3 49.16 -26.77 -54.81
CA SER A 3 48.44 -25.83 -54.02
C SER A 3 49.34 -25.25 -52.92
N LYS A 4 49.78 -24.00 -53.06
CA LYS A 4 50.52 -23.30 -52.00
C LYS A 4 49.56 -22.87 -50.90
N SER A 5 49.52 -23.66 -49.82
CA SER A 5 48.86 -23.28 -48.55
C SER A 5 49.50 -21.99 -47.99
N LYS A 6 48.79 -20.87 -48.00
CA LYS A 6 49.20 -19.59 -47.43
C LYS A 6 49.20 -19.70 -45.92
N LYS A 7 50.35 -19.92 -45.26
CA LYS A 7 50.53 -19.81 -43.80
C LYS A 7 50.18 -18.39 -43.33
N ILE A 8 49.18 -18.26 -42.50
CA ILE A 8 48.83 -17.00 -41.87
C ILE A 8 49.92 -16.66 -40.84
N PRO A 9 50.48 -15.42 -40.83
CA PRO A 9 51.52 -15.05 -39.89
C PRO A 9 51.04 -15.17 -38.45
N ALA A 10 51.88 -15.70 -37.55
CA ALA A 10 51.54 -15.94 -36.13
C ALA A 10 51.05 -14.66 -35.39
N GLU A 11 51.57 -13.50 -35.80
CA GLU A 11 51.18 -12.21 -35.27
C GLU A 11 49.71 -11.87 -35.53
N LYS A 12 49.19 -12.14 -36.72
CA LYS A 12 47.78 -11.96 -37.08
C LYS A 12 46.83 -12.93 -36.30
N LEU A 13 47.32 -14.07 -35.93
CA LEU A 13 46.57 -15.01 -35.08
C LEU A 13 46.43 -14.47 -33.67
N SER A 14 47.51 -13.92 -33.08
CA SER A 14 47.51 -13.33 -31.74
C SER A 14 46.58 -12.12 -31.62
N GLU A 15 46.53 -11.24 -32.63
CA GLU A 15 45.64 -10.10 -32.67
C GLU A 15 44.16 -10.54 -32.75
N ARG A 16 43.86 -11.53 -33.58
CA ARG A 16 42.49 -12.08 -33.68
C ARG A 16 42.01 -12.70 -32.36
N GLU A 17 42.88 -13.38 -31.64
CA GLU A 17 42.53 -13.93 -30.32
C GLU A 17 42.28 -12.83 -29.28
N LYS A 18 43.12 -11.80 -29.25
CA LYS A 18 42.88 -10.62 -28.37
C LYS A 18 41.55 -9.93 -28.68
N LEU A 19 41.20 -9.78 -29.95
CA LEU A 19 39.92 -9.18 -30.35
C LEU A 19 38.72 -10.04 -29.96
N ARG A 20 38.83 -11.35 -30.10
CA ARG A 20 37.82 -12.34 -29.67
C ARG A 20 37.62 -12.30 -28.16
N LYS A 21 38.68 -12.24 -27.35
CA LYS A 21 38.63 -12.10 -25.90
C LYS A 21 37.95 -10.80 -25.49
N LYS A 22 38.31 -9.64 -26.10
CA LYS A 22 37.66 -8.33 -25.84
C LYS A 22 36.15 -8.35 -26.18
N LYS A 23 35.76 -8.98 -27.32
CA LYS A 23 34.34 -9.12 -27.68
C LYS A 23 33.56 -9.97 -26.67
N LYS A 24 34.14 -11.12 -26.23
CA LYS A 24 33.52 -11.98 -25.20
C LYS A 24 33.33 -11.26 -23.88
N ILE A 25 34.34 -10.52 -23.41
CA ILE A 25 34.24 -9.73 -22.16
C ILE A 25 33.14 -8.65 -22.28
N LYS A 26 33.10 -7.91 -23.40
CA LYS A 26 32.04 -6.91 -23.63
C LYS A 26 30.64 -7.54 -23.65
N ALA A 27 30.49 -8.72 -24.26
CA ALA A 27 29.23 -9.46 -24.28
C ALA A 27 28.79 -9.92 -22.86
N ILE A 28 29.75 -10.43 -22.07
CA ILE A 28 29.48 -10.86 -20.70
C ILE A 28 29.04 -9.64 -19.85
N ILE A 29 29.76 -8.52 -19.94
CA ILE A 29 29.38 -7.29 -19.22
C ILE A 29 27.99 -6.79 -19.63
N ALA A 30 27.69 -6.77 -20.92
CA ALA A 30 26.39 -6.35 -21.43
C ALA A 30 25.24 -7.28 -20.92
N CYS A 31 25.47 -8.60 -20.93
CA CYS A 31 24.50 -9.57 -20.40
C CYS A 31 24.30 -9.42 -18.88
N SER A 32 25.38 -9.14 -18.13
CA SER A 32 25.29 -8.91 -16.67
C SER A 32 24.49 -7.65 -16.35
N ILE A 33 24.74 -6.56 -17.07
CA ILE A 33 23.96 -5.31 -16.89
C ILE A 33 22.49 -5.53 -17.22
N ALA A 34 22.19 -6.20 -18.32
CA ALA A 34 20.82 -6.51 -18.71
C ALA A 34 20.10 -7.39 -17.65
N ALA A 35 20.79 -8.38 -17.09
CA ALA A 35 20.24 -9.22 -16.02
C ALA A 35 19.90 -8.41 -14.74
N VAL A 36 20.78 -7.49 -14.35
CA VAL A 36 20.55 -6.61 -13.19
C VAL A 36 19.34 -5.69 -13.44
N VAL A 37 19.26 -5.09 -14.62
CA VAL A 37 18.13 -4.22 -14.97
C VAL A 37 16.81 -5.00 -14.93
N ILE A 38 16.77 -6.19 -15.49
CA ILE A 38 15.57 -7.06 -15.46
C ILE A 38 15.21 -7.42 -14.02
N ALA A 39 16.16 -7.78 -13.18
CA ALA A 39 15.91 -8.11 -11.78
C ALA A 39 15.33 -6.89 -11.03
N CYS A 40 15.89 -5.70 -11.21
CA CYS A 40 15.38 -4.48 -10.59
C CYS A 40 13.95 -4.13 -11.05
N THR A 41 13.66 -4.27 -12.35
CA THR A 41 12.31 -3.99 -12.87
C THR A 41 11.28 -4.98 -12.35
N VAL A 42 11.60 -6.27 -12.31
CA VAL A 42 10.70 -7.30 -11.76
C VAL A 42 10.43 -7.05 -10.27
N THR A 43 11.48 -6.72 -9.50
CA THR A 43 11.32 -6.40 -8.08
C THR A 43 10.41 -5.16 -7.88
N ALA A 44 10.62 -4.11 -8.65
CA ALA A 44 9.79 -2.91 -8.60
C ALA A 44 8.31 -3.23 -8.94
N LEU A 45 8.06 -4.02 -9.98
CA LEU A 45 6.70 -4.44 -10.35
C LEU A 45 6.02 -5.26 -9.25
N ILE A 46 6.74 -6.17 -8.60
CA ILE A 46 6.21 -6.95 -7.47
C ILE A 46 5.87 -6.05 -6.29
N LEU A 47 6.71 -5.07 -5.96
CA LEU A 47 6.45 -4.13 -4.88
C LEU A 47 5.22 -3.27 -5.17
N VAL A 48 5.11 -2.73 -6.38
CA VAL A 48 3.95 -1.93 -6.81
C VAL A 48 2.67 -2.76 -6.78
N SER A 49 2.69 -4.01 -7.28
CA SER A 49 1.50 -4.87 -7.27
C SER A 49 1.05 -5.23 -5.85
N ARG A 50 1.99 -5.47 -4.94
CA ARG A 50 1.67 -5.72 -3.51
C ARG A 50 1.10 -4.49 -2.83
N TYR A 51 1.63 -3.31 -3.15
CA TYR A 51 1.12 -2.04 -2.63
C TYR A 51 -0.32 -1.78 -3.09
N GLN A 52 -0.59 -1.97 -4.39
CA GLN A 52 -1.94 -1.84 -4.95
C GLN A 52 -2.94 -2.88 -4.42
N ALA A 53 -2.50 -4.12 -4.20
CA ALA A 53 -3.35 -5.15 -3.60
C ALA A 53 -3.77 -4.78 -2.17
N LYS A 54 -2.82 -4.27 -1.36
CA LYS A 54 -3.12 -3.80 0.01
C LYS A 54 -4.09 -2.61 0.03
N ALA A 55 -3.96 -1.68 -0.91
CA ALA A 55 -4.89 -0.56 -1.03
C ALA A 55 -6.28 -1.01 -1.49
N ASN A 56 -6.38 -2.01 -2.38
CA ASN A 56 -7.67 -2.52 -2.86
C ASN A 56 -8.54 -3.14 -1.75
N GLU A 57 -7.94 -3.63 -0.65
CA GLU A 57 -8.70 -4.14 0.50
C GLU A 57 -9.45 -3.07 1.27
N LEU A 58 -9.01 -1.81 1.14
CA LEU A 58 -9.58 -0.67 1.81
C LEU A 58 -10.83 -0.13 1.08
N TYR A 59 -10.83 -0.22 -0.26
CA TYR A 59 -11.80 0.46 -1.11
C TYR A 59 -13.13 -0.28 -1.25
N GLY A 60 -14.22 0.51 -1.25
CA GLY A 60 -15.57 -0.03 -1.46
C GLY A 60 -16.07 -0.93 -0.33
N VAL A 61 -15.38 -0.91 0.81
CA VAL A 61 -15.76 -1.63 2.03
C VAL A 61 -16.33 -0.62 3.02
N THR A 62 -17.44 -0.98 3.64
CA THR A 62 -17.96 -0.23 4.78
C THR A 62 -17.34 -0.76 6.06
N TRP A 63 -16.64 0.12 6.76
CA TRP A 63 -16.05 -0.13 8.07
C TRP A 63 -16.99 0.41 9.13
N THR A 64 -17.28 -0.38 10.16
CA THR A 64 -18.17 0.00 11.26
C THR A 64 -17.45 -0.09 12.59
N PRO A 65 -17.77 0.77 13.57
CA PRO A 65 -17.16 0.70 14.90
C PRO A 65 -17.48 -0.64 15.55
N VAL A 66 -16.45 -1.34 16.04
CA VAL A 66 -16.57 -2.67 16.67
C VAL A 66 -16.11 -2.67 18.13
N SER A 67 -15.21 -1.78 18.51
CA SER A 67 -14.75 -1.58 19.87
C SER A 67 -14.14 -0.19 20.02
N ALA A 68 -13.95 0.24 21.28
CA ALA A 68 -13.24 1.47 21.58
C ALA A 68 -12.38 1.31 22.85
N LYS A 69 -11.41 2.21 23.01
CA LYS A 69 -10.64 2.37 24.23
C LYS A 69 -10.73 3.82 24.70
N ASN A 70 -10.79 3.99 26.02
CA ASN A 70 -10.73 5.30 26.64
C ASN A 70 -9.29 5.82 26.76
N ALA A 71 -9.12 7.01 27.30
CA ALA A 71 -7.80 7.61 27.53
C ALA A 71 -6.89 6.81 28.50
N SER A 72 -7.43 5.89 29.28
CA SER A 72 -6.70 4.98 30.15
C SER A 72 -6.35 3.64 29.47
N GLU A 73 -6.62 3.51 28.19
CA GLU A 73 -6.45 2.28 27.39
C GLU A 73 -7.38 1.12 27.82
N ASP A 74 -8.40 1.40 28.64
CA ASP A 74 -9.41 0.40 28.98
C ASP A 74 -10.39 0.23 27.80
N GLU A 75 -10.75 -1.03 27.51
CA GLU A 75 -11.74 -1.34 26.51
C GLU A 75 -13.13 -0.93 26.99
N VAL A 76 -13.85 -0.18 26.19
CA VAL A 76 -15.20 0.34 26.47
C VAL A 76 -16.16 -0.02 25.35
N ASP A 77 -17.45 -0.07 25.68
CA ASP A 77 -18.48 -0.26 24.66
C ASP A 77 -18.54 0.95 23.72
N VAL A 78 -18.78 0.70 22.42
CA VAL A 78 -18.90 1.77 21.42
C VAL A 78 -20.00 2.77 21.79
N SER A 79 -21.05 2.35 22.47
CA SER A 79 -22.14 3.21 22.95
C SER A 79 -21.68 4.27 23.97
N GLU A 80 -20.60 4.02 24.70
CA GLU A 80 -20.07 4.97 25.69
C GLU A 80 -19.44 6.21 25.05
N ILE A 81 -18.97 6.10 23.79
CA ILE A 81 -18.31 7.20 23.09
C ILE A 81 -19.26 8.41 22.90
N TYR A 82 -20.54 8.17 22.93
CA TYR A 82 -21.55 9.12 22.44
C TYR A 82 -22.35 9.80 23.53
N ASP A 83 -22.18 9.43 24.79
CA ASP A 83 -22.91 9.98 25.94
C ASP A 83 -24.44 10.09 25.70
N VAL A 84 -25.01 9.11 24.94
CA VAL A 84 -26.42 9.11 24.56
C VAL A 84 -27.08 7.78 24.83
N MET A 85 -28.31 7.86 25.33
CA MET A 85 -29.21 6.72 25.65
C MET A 85 -29.69 5.90 24.43
N TYR A 86 -28.98 5.89 23.31
CA TYR A 86 -29.42 5.16 22.11
C TYR A 86 -28.62 3.88 21.91
N SER A 87 -29.27 2.76 22.11
CA SER A 87 -28.70 1.42 22.02
C SER A 87 -28.40 0.93 20.58
N ASN A 88 -28.80 1.69 19.55
CA ASN A 88 -28.59 1.31 18.12
C ASN A 88 -27.64 2.28 17.43
N TYR A 89 -26.42 2.28 17.91
CA TYR A 89 -25.42 3.17 17.40
C TYR A 89 -24.79 2.59 16.11
N GLN A 90 -24.69 3.41 15.08
CA GLN A 90 -24.10 3.05 13.79
C GLN A 90 -23.17 4.17 13.32
N GLY A 91 -21.87 3.90 13.35
CA GLY A 91 -20.89 4.70 12.63
C GLY A 91 -20.52 4.01 11.33
N SER A 92 -19.96 4.75 10.41
CA SER A 92 -19.39 4.19 9.18
C SER A 92 -18.19 4.99 8.70
N LEU A 93 -17.27 4.26 8.09
CA LEU A 93 -16.10 4.79 7.42
C LEU A 93 -15.98 4.07 6.08
N THR A 94 -15.88 4.81 4.98
CA THR A 94 -15.71 4.26 3.63
C THR A 94 -14.61 5.01 2.92
N PHE A 95 -13.83 4.27 2.13
CA PHE A 95 -12.77 4.82 1.29
C PHE A 95 -13.04 4.46 -0.16
N GLU A 96 -12.99 5.43 -1.05
CA GLU A 96 -13.23 5.25 -2.47
C GLU A 96 -11.92 5.23 -3.27
N LYS A 97 -11.94 4.60 -4.44
CA LYS A 97 -10.75 4.48 -5.29
C LYS A 97 -10.27 5.80 -5.89
N ASP A 98 -11.12 6.81 -5.91
CA ASP A 98 -10.80 8.15 -6.39
C ASP A 98 -10.05 9.01 -5.37
N GLY A 99 -9.74 8.45 -4.18
CA GLY A 99 -9.04 9.13 -3.10
C GLY A 99 -9.96 9.93 -2.19
N THR A 100 -11.28 9.72 -2.28
CA THR A 100 -12.26 10.34 -1.38
C THR A 100 -12.66 9.36 -0.26
N PHE A 101 -13.06 9.91 0.88
CA PHE A 101 -13.60 9.12 1.99
C PHE A 101 -14.86 9.76 2.56
N ARG A 102 -15.65 8.95 3.26
CA ARG A 102 -16.77 9.38 4.06
C ARG A 102 -16.64 8.78 5.46
N PHE A 103 -16.89 9.63 6.44
CA PHE A 103 -16.84 9.30 7.84
C PHE A 103 -18.09 9.80 8.53
N TRP A 104 -18.71 8.92 9.28
CA TRP A 104 -19.92 9.22 10.04
C TRP A 104 -19.85 8.55 11.39
N MET A 105 -20.00 9.35 12.45
CA MET A 105 -19.95 8.88 13.82
C MET A 105 -20.95 9.65 14.70
N ALA A 106 -22.20 9.71 14.32
CA ALA A 106 -23.20 10.36 15.14
C ALA A 106 -24.45 9.51 15.28
N PRO A 107 -25.14 9.57 16.43
CA PRO A 107 -26.33 8.79 16.68
C PRO A 107 -27.54 9.45 16.04
N GLY A 108 -27.81 9.12 14.78
CA GLY A 108 -29.14 9.33 14.18
C GLY A 108 -29.80 10.69 14.32
N LEU A 109 -29.01 11.75 14.46
CA LEU A 109 -29.52 13.12 14.43
C LEU A 109 -29.61 13.57 12.97
N PRO A 110 -30.58 14.45 12.62
CA PRO A 110 -30.72 14.93 11.24
C PRO A 110 -29.50 15.67 10.69
N ASP A 111 -28.62 16.15 11.55
CA ASP A 111 -27.37 16.85 11.26
C ASP A 111 -26.24 16.02 11.89
N ASP A 112 -26.03 14.83 11.37
CA ASP A 112 -25.32 13.73 12.02
C ASP A 112 -23.81 13.82 11.95
N GLY A 113 -23.26 14.93 11.51
CA GLY A 113 -21.81 15.06 11.40
C GLY A 113 -21.17 14.10 10.42
N THR A 114 -21.85 13.76 9.32
CA THR A 114 -21.22 13.08 8.20
C THR A 114 -20.16 14.00 7.61
N HIS A 115 -18.92 13.51 7.62
CA HIS A 115 -17.77 14.21 7.09
C HIS A 115 -17.30 13.52 5.81
N SER A 116 -16.82 14.30 4.87
CA SER A 116 -16.15 13.83 3.67
C SER A 116 -14.81 14.52 3.49
N GLY A 117 -14.01 13.99 2.60
CA GLY A 117 -12.71 14.58 2.31
C GLY A 117 -11.88 13.70 1.40
N THR A 118 -10.59 13.99 1.36
CA THR A 118 -9.61 13.24 0.57
C THR A 118 -8.62 12.54 1.48
N PHE A 119 -8.01 11.46 0.98
CA PHE A 119 -7.02 10.72 1.73
C PHE A 119 -5.87 10.20 0.86
N GLU A 120 -4.75 9.91 1.54
CA GLU A 120 -3.59 9.22 0.99
C GLU A 120 -3.19 8.09 1.92
N VAL A 121 -2.79 6.95 1.36
CA VAL A 121 -2.31 5.79 2.12
C VAL A 121 -0.79 5.76 2.11
N ASP A 122 -0.18 5.76 3.29
CA ASP A 122 1.27 5.69 3.49
C ASP A 122 1.59 4.51 4.43
N GLY A 123 1.87 3.36 3.84
CA GLY A 123 2.05 2.12 4.60
C GLY A 123 0.77 1.66 5.30
N ASP A 124 0.78 1.65 6.62
CA ASP A 124 -0.37 1.32 7.46
C ASP A 124 -0.98 2.58 8.12
N THR A 125 -0.66 3.77 7.59
CA THR A 125 -1.26 5.06 7.97
C THR A 125 -2.06 5.61 6.80
N ILE A 126 -3.27 6.10 7.08
CA ILE A 126 -4.11 6.84 6.13
C ILE A 126 -4.13 8.29 6.59
N LYS A 127 -3.57 9.18 5.79
CA LYS A 127 -3.60 10.62 6.02
C LYS A 127 -4.85 11.18 5.37
N ALA A 128 -5.75 11.73 6.15
CA ALA A 128 -7.04 12.24 5.70
C ALA A 128 -7.12 13.74 5.90
N CYS A 129 -7.71 14.43 4.92
CA CYS A 129 -8.02 15.84 4.96
C CYS A 129 -9.52 15.99 4.73
N PHE A 130 -10.24 16.44 5.74
CA PHE A 130 -11.68 16.72 5.65
C PHE A 130 -11.96 17.96 4.78
N ASP A 131 -13.15 18.04 4.21
CA ASP A 131 -13.55 19.15 3.33
C ASP A 131 -13.51 20.51 4.04
N GLU A 132 -13.69 20.53 5.37
CA GLU A 132 -13.53 21.72 6.21
C GLU A 132 -12.07 22.09 6.51
N GLY A 133 -11.11 21.30 6.00
CA GLY A 133 -9.66 21.55 6.11
C GLY A 133 -8.98 20.91 7.34
N THR A 134 -9.71 20.23 8.21
CA THR A 134 -9.15 19.47 9.33
C THR A 134 -8.40 18.25 8.81
N GLN A 135 -7.23 17.97 9.38
CA GLN A 135 -6.42 16.81 9.04
C GLN A 135 -6.42 15.81 10.20
N THR A 136 -6.44 14.53 9.86
CA THR A 136 -6.35 13.44 10.82
C THR A 136 -5.61 12.26 10.21
N GLU A 137 -5.24 11.30 11.04
CA GLU A 137 -4.64 10.04 10.63
C GLU A 137 -5.48 8.88 11.14
N PHE A 138 -5.73 7.91 10.24
CA PHE A 138 -6.27 6.62 10.61
C PHE A 138 -5.13 5.60 10.56
N PHE A 139 -5.13 4.65 11.48
CA PHE A 139 -4.11 3.62 11.54
C PHE A 139 -4.69 2.26 11.19
N ILE A 140 -4.07 1.56 10.26
CA ILE A 140 -4.48 0.23 9.81
C ILE A 140 -3.81 -0.83 10.69
N ASP A 141 -4.60 -1.61 11.41
CA ASP A 141 -4.14 -2.83 12.05
C ASP A 141 -4.37 -4.04 11.13
N ARG A 142 -3.36 -4.89 11.00
CA ARG A 142 -3.40 -6.06 10.12
C ARG A 142 -3.17 -7.35 10.88
N ASP A 143 -3.92 -8.37 10.49
CA ASP A 143 -3.68 -9.74 10.89
C ASP A 143 -3.39 -10.60 9.65
N ASN A 144 -2.26 -11.32 9.66
CA ASN A 144 -1.80 -12.15 8.52
C ASN A 144 -1.73 -11.40 7.17
N GLY A 145 -1.55 -10.06 7.21
CA GLY A 145 -1.45 -9.20 6.04
C GLY A 145 -2.78 -8.61 5.56
N GLU A 146 -3.92 -9.08 6.06
CA GLU A 146 -5.24 -8.50 5.80
C GLU A 146 -5.59 -7.41 6.80
N ILE A 147 -6.37 -6.41 6.38
CA ILE A 147 -6.84 -5.35 7.27
C ILE A 147 -7.86 -5.96 8.26
N LYS A 148 -7.50 -5.95 9.54
CA LYS A 148 -8.35 -6.37 10.64
C LYS A 148 -9.23 -5.23 11.13
N THR A 149 -8.59 -4.11 11.50
CA THR A 149 -9.28 -2.90 11.95
C THR A 149 -8.61 -1.64 11.44
N ILE A 150 -9.36 -0.56 11.41
CA ILE A 150 -8.88 0.79 11.20
C ILE A 150 -9.13 1.56 12.49
N GLN A 151 -8.11 2.24 13.01
CA GLN A 151 -8.16 2.98 14.26
C GLN A 151 -8.24 4.47 14.01
N LEU A 152 -9.03 5.17 14.81
CA LEU A 152 -9.20 6.62 14.76
C LEU A 152 -9.37 7.18 16.18
N GLY A 153 -8.69 8.28 16.48
CA GLY A 153 -8.98 9.09 17.68
C GLY A 153 -10.27 9.89 17.50
N TYR A 154 -11.22 9.76 18.44
CA TYR A 154 -12.49 10.49 18.45
C TYR A 154 -12.94 10.77 19.89
N ASN A 155 -13.14 12.05 20.27
CA ASN A 155 -13.59 12.46 21.59
C ASN A 155 -12.88 11.78 22.77
N ASP A 156 -11.56 11.83 22.83
CA ASP A 156 -10.73 11.18 23.87
C ASP A 156 -10.78 9.63 23.86
N TYR A 157 -11.38 9.03 22.85
CA TYR A 157 -11.38 7.58 22.64
C TYR A 157 -10.56 7.21 21.41
N THR A 158 -10.01 6.00 21.42
CA THR A 158 -9.53 5.33 20.21
C THR A 158 -10.60 4.36 19.75
N VAL A 159 -11.18 4.59 18.59
CA VAL A 159 -12.25 3.78 18.02
C VAL A 159 -11.68 2.83 16.97
N TYR A 160 -12.09 1.58 17.03
CA TYR A 160 -11.68 0.52 16.11
C TYR A 160 -12.82 0.18 15.17
N PHE A 161 -12.59 0.33 13.88
CA PHE A 161 -13.53 0.01 12.81
C PHE A 161 -13.19 -1.35 12.22
N GLY A 162 -14.11 -2.29 12.26
CA GLY A 162 -14.03 -3.58 11.58
C GLY A 162 -14.83 -3.59 10.27
N LYS A 163 -14.61 -4.58 9.42
CA LYS A 163 -15.42 -4.78 8.21
C LYS A 163 -16.86 -5.10 8.61
N SER A 164 -17.81 -4.40 7.98
CA SER A 164 -19.25 -4.71 8.19
C SER A 164 -19.57 -6.13 7.73
N ALA A 165 -20.28 -6.90 8.56
CA ALA A 165 -20.66 -8.28 8.27
C ALA A 165 -21.74 -8.43 7.18
N ASN A 166 -22.25 -7.31 6.62
CA ASN A 166 -23.40 -7.29 5.71
C ASN A 166 -23.02 -6.88 4.28
N GLN A 167 -21.87 -7.35 3.78
CA GLN A 167 -21.54 -7.24 2.33
C GLN A 167 -21.43 -8.60 1.68
#